data_a71908d950f029eabb5d9394f7ae07cd
#
_entry.id   a71908d950f029eabb5d9394f7ae07cd
#
_cell.length_a   1.000
_cell.length_b   1.000
_cell.length_c   1.000
_cell.angle_alpha   90.00
_cell.angle_beta   90.00
_cell.angle_gamma   90.00
#
_symmetry.space_group_name_H-M   'P 1'
#
loop_
_entity.id
_entity.type
_entity.pdbx_description
1 polymer ?
#
loop_
_entity_poly.entity_id
_entity_poly.type
_entity_poly.pdbx_seq_one_letter_code
_entity_poly.pdbx_strand_id
1 'polypeptide(L)'
;MRLVFLGTPAFAVPTLERLVERGHQVLAAVTQPDRPKGRGQTLAPPPVKEAALRLGMPVYQPERVKRPEAVDHLRSLAPEAMVVVGYGQIIPQSVIDIPPLGILNVHASLLPKYRGAGPIQWAIVNGETVTGVTIMRIDAGLDTGPMLLKAETAIGADETAIDLGRRLSVMGAGLLVEALDALAAGRVIPQPQDNAQATYASMLKKEDGRIDWTRSAAQIHNHVRGMQPWPGAYSIFRGAALHVWRARPVEAGAGHPPGALVRIKPPLVACGVGALELIEVQMEGRKRMPAADFANGQRFVENEILGCVGI
;
A
#
# COMPACT_ATOMS: atom_id res chain seq x y z
N MET A 1 -8.83 -26.08 8.12
CA MET A 1 -8.41 -25.51 9.42
C MET A 1 -9.45 -24.54 9.91
N ARG A 2 -9.57 -24.37 11.25
CA ARG A 2 -10.37 -23.35 11.91
C ARG A 2 -9.52 -22.09 12.08
N LEU A 3 -9.93 -21.01 11.43
CA LEU A 3 -9.14 -19.77 11.33
C LEU A 3 -9.90 -18.56 11.87
N VAL A 4 -9.18 -17.60 12.42
CA VAL A 4 -9.68 -16.21 12.58
C VAL A 4 -8.91 -15.34 11.61
N PHE A 5 -9.63 -14.52 10.83
CA PHE A 5 -9.06 -13.62 9.86
C PHE A 5 -9.09 -12.18 10.38
N LEU A 6 -7.95 -11.49 10.38
CA LEU A 6 -7.83 -10.09 10.79
C LEU A 6 -7.39 -9.26 9.59
N GLY A 7 -8.26 -8.40 9.09
CA GLY A 7 -7.97 -7.58 7.92
C GLY A 7 -8.90 -6.38 7.80
N THR A 8 -8.49 -5.35 7.05
CA THR A 8 -9.30 -4.13 6.90
C THR A 8 -9.43 -3.67 5.45
N PRO A 9 -8.32 -3.44 4.67
CA PRO A 9 -8.36 -2.84 3.35
C PRO A 9 -8.79 -3.84 2.26
N ALA A 10 -9.09 -3.32 1.08
CA ALA A 10 -9.38 -4.11 -0.10
C ALA A 10 -8.28 -5.12 -0.46
N PHE A 11 -7.02 -4.82 -0.13
CA PHE A 11 -5.89 -5.72 -0.28
C PHE A 11 -6.07 -7.07 0.44
N ALA A 12 -6.81 -7.09 1.56
CA ALA A 12 -7.05 -8.27 2.37
C ALA A 12 -8.17 -9.17 1.83
N VAL A 13 -9.08 -8.63 1.00
CA VAL A 13 -10.29 -9.33 0.53
C VAL A 13 -9.98 -10.60 -0.26
N PRO A 14 -9.06 -10.62 -1.26
CA PRO A 14 -8.74 -11.84 -2.00
C PRO A 14 -8.21 -12.96 -1.11
N THR A 15 -7.50 -12.62 -0.04
CA THR A 15 -7.03 -13.61 0.94
C THR A 15 -8.21 -14.25 1.69
N LEU A 16 -9.16 -13.43 2.17
CA LEU A 16 -10.35 -13.93 2.85
C LEU A 16 -11.17 -14.86 1.94
N GLU A 17 -11.42 -14.42 0.71
CA GLU A 17 -12.16 -15.20 -0.28
C GLU A 17 -11.46 -16.54 -0.59
N ARG A 18 -10.13 -16.49 -0.79
CA ARG A 18 -9.34 -17.68 -1.10
C ARG A 18 -9.33 -18.71 0.02
N LEU A 19 -9.32 -18.28 1.29
CA LEU A 19 -9.43 -19.18 2.43
C LEU A 19 -10.75 -19.98 2.41
N VAL A 20 -11.86 -19.31 2.09
CA VAL A 20 -13.17 -19.97 1.98
C VAL A 20 -13.23 -20.93 0.79
N GLU A 21 -12.77 -20.48 -0.38
CA GLU A 21 -12.71 -21.33 -1.59
C GLU A 21 -11.92 -22.63 -1.34
N ARG A 22 -10.89 -22.56 -0.49
CA ARG A 22 -10.06 -23.71 -0.13
C ARG A 22 -10.63 -24.55 1.02
N GLY A 23 -11.85 -24.23 1.47
CA GLY A 23 -12.56 -25.02 2.48
C GLY A 23 -12.07 -24.79 3.90
N HIS A 24 -11.33 -23.71 4.18
CA HIS A 24 -11.02 -23.35 5.57
C HIS A 24 -12.26 -22.77 6.27
N GLN A 25 -12.45 -23.15 7.53
CA GLN A 25 -13.52 -22.59 8.35
C GLN A 25 -13.06 -21.28 8.98
N VAL A 26 -13.47 -20.14 8.41
CA VAL A 26 -13.22 -18.83 8.98
C VAL A 26 -14.26 -18.55 10.06
N LEU A 27 -13.83 -18.61 11.33
CA LEU A 27 -14.69 -18.50 12.51
C LEU A 27 -15.20 -17.06 12.72
N ALA A 28 -14.37 -16.08 12.39
CA ALA A 28 -14.72 -14.67 12.41
C ALA A 28 -13.78 -13.87 11.49
N ALA A 29 -14.33 -12.84 10.85
CA ALA A 29 -13.57 -11.77 10.20
C ALA A 29 -13.48 -10.58 11.16
N VAL A 30 -12.27 -10.31 11.64
CA VAL A 30 -11.97 -9.20 12.55
C VAL A 30 -11.48 -8.02 11.73
N THR A 31 -12.13 -6.87 11.85
CA THR A 31 -11.78 -5.69 11.07
C THR A 31 -11.92 -4.41 11.90
N GLN A 32 -11.36 -3.30 11.38
CA GLN A 32 -11.52 -2.00 12.02
C GLN A 32 -13.01 -1.60 12.06
N PRO A 33 -13.44 -0.80 13.04
CA PRO A 33 -14.78 -0.21 13.07
C PRO A 33 -15.07 0.61 11.81
N ASP A 34 -16.35 0.75 11.49
CA ASP A 34 -16.81 1.65 10.42
C ASP A 34 -16.32 3.07 10.71
N ARG A 35 -15.80 3.75 9.67
CA ARG A 35 -15.24 5.10 9.81
C ARG A 35 -15.87 6.04 8.80
N PRO A 36 -16.02 7.33 9.13
CA PRO A 36 -16.44 8.34 8.18
C PRO A 36 -15.49 8.38 6.97
N LYS A 37 -16.05 8.38 5.75
CA LYS A 37 -15.29 8.40 4.50
C LYS A 37 -15.87 9.42 3.51
N GLY A 38 -14.97 10.03 2.74
CA GLY A 38 -15.33 11.01 1.70
C GLY A 38 -15.74 12.37 2.25
N ARG A 39 -16.14 13.27 1.34
CA ARG A 39 -16.50 14.67 1.68
C ARG A 39 -17.76 14.77 2.54
N GLY A 40 -18.67 13.80 2.41
CA GLY A 40 -19.93 13.76 3.19
C GLY A 40 -19.81 13.12 4.57
N GLN A 41 -18.62 12.67 4.99
CA GLN A 41 -18.37 12.01 6.29
C GLN A 41 -19.36 10.86 6.59
N THR A 42 -19.85 10.19 5.55
CA THR A 42 -20.76 9.05 5.70
C THR A 42 -19.98 7.85 6.25
N LEU A 43 -20.55 7.17 7.26
CA LEU A 43 -19.98 5.93 7.78
C LEU A 43 -19.91 4.89 6.66
N ALA A 44 -18.70 4.42 6.38
CA ALA A 44 -18.46 3.38 5.41
C ALA A 44 -17.84 2.14 6.07
N PRO A 45 -18.37 0.96 5.78
CA PRO A 45 -17.78 -0.28 6.26
C PRO A 45 -16.41 -0.53 5.62
N PRO A 46 -15.48 -1.17 6.33
CA PRO A 46 -14.25 -1.68 5.74
C PRO A 46 -14.53 -2.72 4.65
N PRO A 47 -13.71 -2.79 3.58
CA PRO A 47 -13.87 -3.78 2.51
C PRO A 47 -13.93 -5.24 3.01
N VAL A 48 -13.17 -5.58 4.04
CA VAL A 48 -13.23 -6.92 4.65
C VAL A 48 -14.58 -7.19 5.32
N LYS A 49 -15.21 -6.19 5.96
CA LYS A 49 -16.57 -6.35 6.50
C LYS A 49 -17.58 -6.67 5.41
N GLU A 50 -17.56 -5.90 4.31
CA GLU A 50 -18.46 -6.13 3.18
C GLU A 50 -18.28 -7.53 2.58
N ALA A 51 -17.02 -7.96 2.41
CA ALA A 51 -16.72 -9.29 1.91
C ALA A 51 -17.18 -10.40 2.87
N ALA A 52 -16.91 -10.25 4.16
CA ALA A 52 -17.31 -11.23 5.18
C ALA A 52 -18.82 -11.39 5.26
N LEU A 53 -19.59 -10.29 5.23
CA LEU A 53 -21.06 -10.34 5.22
C LEU A 53 -21.60 -11.02 3.96
N ARG A 54 -21.02 -10.73 2.78
CA ARG A 54 -21.38 -11.41 1.52
C ARG A 54 -21.13 -12.92 1.58
N LEU A 55 -20.08 -13.34 2.29
CA LEU A 55 -19.70 -14.74 2.48
C LEU A 55 -20.43 -15.40 3.66
N GLY A 56 -21.35 -14.70 4.34
CA GLY A 56 -22.12 -15.23 5.48
C GLY A 56 -21.29 -15.45 6.75
N MET A 57 -20.18 -14.74 6.92
CA MET A 57 -19.28 -14.92 8.06
C MET A 57 -19.60 -13.97 9.21
N PRO A 58 -19.37 -14.39 10.46
CA PRO A 58 -19.39 -13.50 11.60
C PRO A 58 -18.35 -12.38 11.46
N VAL A 59 -18.76 -11.14 11.73
CA VAL A 59 -17.87 -9.96 11.73
C VAL A 59 -17.68 -9.47 13.15
N TYR A 60 -16.42 -9.23 13.54
CA TYR A 60 -16.07 -8.67 14.84
C TYR A 60 -15.24 -7.38 14.65
N GLN A 61 -15.69 -6.28 15.25
CA GLN A 61 -15.09 -4.95 15.08
C GLN A 61 -14.70 -4.33 16.43
N PRO A 62 -13.69 -4.86 17.14
CA PRO A 62 -13.24 -4.28 18.39
C PRO A 62 -12.55 -2.93 18.15
N GLU A 63 -12.85 -1.91 18.95
CA GLU A 63 -12.15 -0.62 18.92
C GLU A 63 -10.64 -0.82 19.16
N ARG A 64 -10.29 -1.72 20.04
CA ARG A 64 -8.91 -2.09 20.35
C ARG A 64 -8.79 -3.59 20.58
N VAL A 65 -8.06 -4.29 19.73
CA VAL A 65 -7.87 -5.75 19.84
C VAL A 65 -7.13 -6.17 21.11
N LYS A 66 -6.38 -5.23 21.73
CA LYS A 66 -5.64 -5.47 22.98
C LYS A 66 -6.50 -5.44 24.26
N ARG A 67 -7.77 -5.06 24.17
CA ARG A 67 -8.66 -5.04 25.36
C ARG A 67 -8.96 -6.47 25.82
N PRO A 68 -9.03 -6.73 27.15
CA PRO A 68 -9.28 -8.06 27.68
C PRO A 68 -10.49 -8.75 27.05
N GLU A 69 -11.60 -8.03 26.91
CA GLU A 69 -12.83 -8.56 26.30
C GLU A 69 -12.65 -9.01 24.85
N ALA A 70 -11.79 -8.33 24.09
CA ALA A 70 -11.47 -8.72 22.73
C ALA A 70 -10.56 -9.95 22.68
N VAL A 71 -9.58 -10.01 23.58
CA VAL A 71 -8.68 -11.16 23.72
C VAL A 71 -9.47 -12.41 24.12
N ASP A 72 -10.39 -12.28 25.10
CA ASP A 72 -11.18 -13.40 25.59
C ASP A 72 -12.18 -13.87 24.53
N HIS A 73 -12.77 -12.96 23.76
CA HIS A 73 -13.60 -13.33 22.61
C HIS A 73 -12.80 -14.13 21.57
N LEU A 74 -11.61 -13.65 21.17
CA LEU A 74 -10.76 -14.36 20.20
C LEU A 74 -10.33 -15.74 20.73
N ARG A 75 -10.03 -15.85 22.03
CA ARG A 75 -9.67 -17.11 22.68
C ARG A 75 -10.83 -18.10 22.69
N SER A 76 -12.06 -17.60 22.95
CA SER A 76 -13.27 -18.45 22.97
C SER A 76 -13.58 -19.10 21.61
N LEU A 77 -13.15 -18.50 20.51
CA LEU A 77 -13.27 -19.07 19.17
C LEU A 77 -12.37 -20.32 18.97
N ALA A 78 -11.34 -20.49 19.79
CA ALA A 78 -10.38 -21.58 19.73
C ALA A 78 -9.85 -21.85 18.30
N PRO A 79 -9.25 -20.83 17.61
CA PRO A 79 -8.70 -21.02 16.28
C PRO A 79 -7.42 -21.86 16.29
N GLU A 80 -7.19 -22.65 15.26
CA GLU A 80 -5.94 -23.42 15.06
C GLU A 80 -4.81 -22.47 14.62
N ALA A 81 -5.13 -21.49 13.77
CA ALA A 81 -4.23 -20.41 13.35
C ALA A 81 -5.02 -19.11 13.17
N MET A 82 -4.32 -17.99 13.15
CA MET A 82 -4.90 -16.71 12.73
C MET A 82 -4.17 -16.17 11.50
N VAL A 83 -4.86 -15.37 10.71
CA VAL A 83 -4.32 -14.73 9.50
C VAL A 83 -4.49 -13.23 9.62
N VAL A 84 -3.43 -12.47 9.41
CA VAL A 84 -3.43 -11.01 9.41
C VAL A 84 -3.09 -10.50 8.03
N VAL A 85 -3.89 -9.56 7.51
CA VAL A 85 -3.62 -8.85 6.24
C VAL A 85 -4.03 -7.40 6.39
N GLY A 86 -3.09 -6.51 6.67
CA GLY A 86 -3.35 -5.08 6.79
C GLY A 86 -4.44 -4.74 7.82
N TYR A 87 -4.42 -5.36 8.99
CA TYR A 87 -5.44 -5.15 10.03
C TYR A 87 -5.47 -3.72 10.58
N GLY A 88 -4.29 -3.09 10.71
CA GLY A 88 -4.18 -1.69 11.12
C GLY A 88 -4.14 -1.48 12.65
N GLN A 89 -3.96 -2.54 13.44
CA GLN A 89 -3.64 -2.45 14.87
C GLN A 89 -2.45 -3.36 15.18
N ILE A 90 -1.66 -2.97 16.18
CA ILE A 90 -0.60 -3.81 16.74
C ILE A 90 -1.25 -5.01 17.43
N ILE A 91 -0.80 -6.21 17.10
CA ILE A 91 -1.24 -7.45 17.70
C ILE A 91 -0.47 -7.66 19.01
N PRO A 92 -1.13 -7.66 20.17
CA PRO A 92 -0.45 -7.83 21.45
C PRO A 92 -0.06 -9.30 21.68
N GLN A 93 0.91 -9.54 22.54
CA GLN A 93 1.38 -10.89 22.88
C GLN A 93 0.22 -11.80 23.33
N SER A 94 -0.74 -11.27 24.11
CA SER A 94 -1.92 -12.00 24.57
C SER A 94 -2.84 -12.53 23.46
N VAL A 95 -2.75 -11.96 22.25
CA VAL A 95 -3.44 -12.45 21.03
C VAL A 95 -2.52 -13.37 20.23
N ILE A 96 -1.21 -13.07 20.19
CA ILE A 96 -0.20 -13.90 19.48
C ILE A 96 -0.19 -15.33 20.05
N ASP A 97 -0.36 -15.45 21.37
CA ASP A 97 -0.31 -16.73 22.09
C ASP A 97 -1.61 -17.56 22.01
N ILE A 98 -2.68 -17.05 21.35
CA ILE A 98 -3.95 -17.78 21.29
C ILE A 98 -3.87 -18.99 20.35
N PRO A 99 -3.50 -18.86 19.07
CA PRO A 99 -3.55 -19.98 18.14
C PRO A 99 -2.29 -20.86 18.25
N PRO A 100 -2.45 -22.18 18.39
CA PRO A 100 -1.31 -23.09 18.56
C PRO A 100 -0.37 -23.13 17.34
N LEU A 101 -0.87 -22.85 16.14
CA LEU A 101 -0.05 -22.76 14.93
C LEU A 101 0.46 -21.33 14.65
N GLY A 102 0.13 -20.38 15.54
CA GLY A 102 0.57 -18.99 15.45
C GLY A 102 -0.29 -18.13 14.51
N ILE A 103 0.16 -16.89 14.33
CA ILE A 103 -0.49 -15.91 13.47
C ILE A 103 0.36 -15.72 12.22
N LEU A 104 -0.21 -15.88 11.04
CA LEU A 104 0.43 -15.67 9.76
C LEU A 104 0.07 -14.28 9.21
N ASN A 105 1.07 -13.55 8.71
CA ASN A 105 0.88 -12.27 8.03
C ASN A 105 1.22 -12.39 6.55
N VAL A 106 0.38 -11.78 5.70
CA VAL A 106 0.65 -11.56 4.28
C VAL A 106 1.28 -10.19 4.14
N HIS A 107 2.61 -10.15 4.02
CA HIS A 107 3.37 -8.91 3.91
C HIS A 107 3.75 -8.63 2.45
N ALA A 108 3.42 -7.42 1.96
CA ALA A 108 3.57 -7.05 0.55
C ALA A 108 4.99 -6.57 0.20
N SER A 109 6.00 -7.30 0.64
CA SER A 109 7.40 -7.11 0.23
C SER A 109 8.19 -8.42 0.33
N LEU A 110 9.42 -8.38 -0.16
CA LEU A 110 10.43 -9.43 0.04
C LEU A 110 11.20 -9.15 1.34
N LEU A 111 10.64 -9.59 2.48
CA LEU A 111 11.31 -9.43 3.77
C LEU A 111 12.73 -10.02 3.75
N PRO A 112 13.70 -9.38 4.45
CA PRO A 112 13.54 -8.33 5.45
C PRO A 112 13.45 -6.91 4.91
N LYS A 113 13.42 -6.69 3.57
CA LYS A 113 13.23 -5.36 2.99
C LYS A 113 11.80 -4.86 3.18
N TYR A 114 11.66 -3.55 3.43
CA TYR A 114 10.37 -2.85 3.51
C TYR A 114 9.44 -3.37 4.62
N ARG A 115 9.96 -3.59 5.84
CA ARG A 115 9.14 -3.77 7.03
C ARG A 115 8.28 -2.54 7.29
N GLY A 116 7.03 -2.70 7.70
CA GLY A 116 6.13 -1.60 8.06
C GLY A 116 4.94 -1.43 7.14
N ALA A 117 4.36 -0.20 7.12
CA ALA A 117 3.00 0.01 6.64
C ALA A 117 2.85 0.28 5.14
N GLY A 118 3.92 0.74 4.45
CA GLY A 118 3.84 1.19 3.06
C GLY A 118 4.75 0.46 2.07
N PRO A 119 4.94 -0.88 2.16
CA PRO A 119 5.94 -1.60 1.38
C PRO A 119 5.75 -1.46 -0.13
N ILE A 120 4.52 -1.46 -0.62
CA ILE A 120 4.18 -1.37 -2.05
C ILE A 120 4.60 0.00 -2.60
N GLN A 121 4.19 1.07 -1.91
CA GLN A 121 4.46 2.44 -2.34
C GLN A 121 5.96 2.73 -2.33
N TRP A 122 6.63 2.40 -1.23
CA TRP A 122 8.06 2.69 -1.08
C TRP A 122 8.94 1.86 -2.02
N ALA A 123 8.57 0.61 -2.35
CA ALA A 123 9.28 -0.16 -3.36
C ALA A 123 9.27 0.55 -4.72
N ILE A 124 8.12 1.08 -5.15
CA ILE A 124 8.01 1.82 -6.40
C ILE A 124 8.77 3.16 -6.33
N VAL A 125 8.58 3.95 -5.29
CA VAL A 125 9.22 5.26 -5.11
C VAL A 125 10.74 5.14 -5.12
N ASN A 126 11.26 4.08 -4.51
CA ASN A 126 12.70 3.82 -4.47
C ASN A 126 13.25 3.22 -5.77
N GLY A 127 12.40 2.97 -6.78
CA GLY A 127 12.82 2.48 -8.07
C GLY A 127 13.17 1.01 -8.11
N GLU A 128 12.66 0.20 -7.19
CA GLU A 128 12.81 -1.25 -7.26
C GLU A 128 12.16 -1.77 -8.56
N THR A 129 12.83 -2.72 -9.19
CA THR A 129 12.34 -3.41 -10.40
C THR A 129 11.70 -4.75 -10.09
N VAL A 130 11.94 -5.28 -8.87
CA VAL A 130 11.40 -6.53 -8.36
C VAL A 130 10.87 -6.30 -6.96
N THR A 131 9.74 -6.91 -6.67
CA THR A 131 9.13 -6.98 -5.34
C THR A 131 8.47 -8.33 -5.15
N GLY A 132 7.61 -8.49 -4.15
CA GLY A 132 6.89 -9.73 -3.94
C GLY A 132 6.04 -9.73 -2.69
N VAL A 133 5.71 -10.92 -2.25
CA VAL A 133 4.97 -11.16 -1.02
C VAL A 133 5.74 -12.15 -0.16
N THR A 134 5.75 -11.90 1.13
CA THR A 134 6.28 -12.81 2.14
C THR A 134 5.16 -13.23 3.09
N ILE A 135 4.99 -14.54 3.26
CA ILE A 135 4.20 -15.09 4.38
C ILE A 135 5.15 -15.27 5.55
N MET A 136 4.85 -14.60 6.65
CA MET A 136 5.65 -14.66 7.86
C MET A 136 4.79 -14.97 9.08
N ARG A 137 5.38 -15.49 10.15
CA ARG A 137 4.73 -15.60 11.45
C ARG A 137 4.87 -14.28 12.20
N ILE A 138 3.80 -13.80 12.82
CA ILE A 138 3.85 -12.60 13.65
C ILE A 138 4.57 -12.89 14.97
N ASP A 139 5.46 -11.99 15.34
CA ASP A 139 6.08 -11.86 16.66
C ASP A 139 5.77 -10.48 17.27
N ALA A 140 6.40 -10.14 18.39
CA ALA A 140 6.19 -8.85 19.07
C ALA A 140 6.80 -7.65 18.33
N GLY A 141 7.67 -7.88 17.33
CA GLY A 141 8.34 -6.82 16.56
C GLY A 141 7.52 -6.37 15.36
N LEU A 142 8.01 -5.31 14.71
CA LEU A 142 7.40 -4.81 13.48
C LEU A 142 7.90 -5.64 12.28
N ASP A 143 7.11 -6.58 11.83
CA ASP A 143 7.39 -7.48 10.70
C ASP A 143 8.75 -8.20 10.81
N THR A 144 9.14 -8.59 12.04
CA THR A 144 10.44 -9.21 12.37
C THR A 144 10.38 -10.72 12.45
N GLY A 145 9.20 -11.30 12.52
CA GLY A 145 9.01 -12.72 12.71
C GLY A 145 9.54 -13.59 11.56
N PRO A 146 9.70 -14.89 11.79
CA PRO A 146 10.28 -15.80 10.80
C PRO A 146 9.42 -15.92 9.56
N MET A 147 10.09 -15.95 8.41
CA MET A 147 9.46 -16.10 7.09
C MET A 147 9.15 -17.58 6.82
N LEU A 148 7.98 -17.85 6.23
CA LEU A 148 7.54 -19.19 5.87
C LEU A 148 7.70 -19.44 4.37
N LEU A 149 7.14 -18.55 3.54
CA LEU A 149 7.23 -18.60 2.08
C LEU A 149 7.41 -17.20 1.51
N LYS A 150 8.03 -17.11 0.33
CA LYS A 150 8.15 -15.88 -0.46
C LYS A 150 7.84 -16.15 -1.93
N ALA A 151 7.24 -15.17 -2.59
CA ALA A 151 7.07 -15.17 -4.04
C ALA A 151 7.47 -13.80 -4.60
N GLU A 152 8.23 -13.81 -5.69
CA GLU A 152 8.75 -12.61 -6.35
C GLU A 152 7.94 -12.24 -7.59
N THR A 153 7.91 -10.97 -7.92
CA THR A 153 7.34 -10.46 -9.16
C THR A 153 8.04 -9.19 -9.62
N ALA A 154 8.14 -8.98 -10.93
CA ALA A 154 8.64 -7.72 -11.47
C ALA A 154 7.65 -6.57 -11.22
N ILE A 155 8.17 -5.35 -11.10
CA ILE A 155 7.40 -4.11 -11.10
C ILE A 155 7.44 -3.54 -12.50
N GLY A 156 6.29 -3.33 -13.13
CA GLY A 156 6.20 -2.73 -14.47
C GLY A 156 6.68 -1.28 -14.48
N ALA A 157 7.26 -0.83 -15.59
CA ALA A 157 7.84 0.51 -15.73
C ALA A 157 6.85 1.64 -15.44
N ASP A 158 5.60 1.48 -15.85
CA ASP A 158 4.51 2.45 -15.64
C ASP A 158 3.47 1.97 -14.60
N GLU A 159 3.73 0.84 -13.95
CA GLU A 159 2.80 0.25 -12.99
C GLU A 159 2.67 1.13 -11.75
N THR A 160 1.43 1.44 -11.37
CA THR A 160 1.14 2.24 -10.17
C THR A 160 1.08 1.36 -8.92
N ALA A 161 1.17 2.00 -7.75
CA ALA A 161 0.98 1.27 -6.48
C ALA A 161 -0.42 0.64 -6.37
N ILE A 162 -1.43 1.17 -7.07
CA ILE A 162 -2.77 0.57 -7.15
C ILE A 162 -2.72 -0.74 -7.92
N ASP A 163 -2.07 -0.76 -9.09
CA ASP A 163 -2.02 -1.93 -9.97
C ASP A 163 -1.16 -3.03 -9.35
N LEU A 164 0.02 -2.66 -8.85
CA LEU A 164 0.91 -3.57 -8.13
C LEU A 164 0.22 -4.16 -6.89
N GLY A 165 -0.48 -3.33 -6.12
CA GLY A 165 -1.23 -3.77 -4.94
C GLY A 165 -2.28 -4.81 -5.26
N ARG A 166 -3.02 -4.68 -6.38
CA ARG A 166 -3.98 -5.70 -6.83
C ARG A 166 -3.30 -7.03 -7.16
N ARG A 167 -2.17 -6.99 -7.87
CA ARG A 167 -1.43 -8.23 -8.21
C ARG A 167 -0.86 -8.91 -6.97
N LEU A 168 -0.23 -8.15 -6.09
CA LEU A 168 0.34 -8.68 -4.85
C LEU A 168 -0.72 -9.24 -3.90
N SER A 169 -1.92 -8.64 -3.86
CA SER A 169 -3.06 -9.13 -3.09
C SER A 169 -3.48 -10.54 -3.52
N VAL A 170 -3.62 -10.76 -4.83
CA VAL A 170 -3.99 -12.10 -5.38
C VAL A 170 -2.85 -13.11 -5.19
N MET A 171 -1.60 -12.69 -5.44
CA MET A 171 -0.41 -13.52 -5.21
C MET A 171 -0.30 -13.93 -3.75
N GLY A 172 -0.48 -13.00 -2.82
CA GLY A 172 -0.42 -13.25 -1.39
C GLY A 172 -1.50 -14.19 -0.90
N ALA A 173 -2.70 -14.10 -1.47
CA ALA A 173 -3.80 -15.02 -1.18
C ALA A 173 -3.45 -16.48 -1.55
N GLY A 174 -2.86 -16.71 -2.72
CA GLY A 174 -2.39 -18.02 -3.14
C GLY A 174 -1.28 -18.55 -2.25
N LEU A 175 -0.26 -17.73 -2.05
CA LEU A 175 0.91 -18.09 -1.25
C LEU A 175 0.56 -18.39 0.23
N LEU A 176 -0.43 -17.69 0.79
CA LEU A 176 -0.89 -17.95 2.16
C LEU A 176 -1.52 -19.35 2.27
N VAL A 177 -2.34 -19.75 1.32
CA VAL A 177 -2.96 -21.08 1.32
C VAL A 177 -1.87 -22.17 1.25
N GLU A 178 -0.88 -21.99 0.38
CA GLU A 178 0.27 -22.92 0.30
C GLU A 178 1.03 -22.98 1.64
N ALA A 179 1.21 -21.84 2.31
CA ALA A 179 1.84 -21.79 3.63
C ALA A 179 1.02 -22.49 4.71
N LEU A 180 -0.30 -22.33 4.70
CA LEU A 180 -1.22 -23.01 5.63
C LEU A 180 -1.24 -24.53 5.41
N ASP A 181 -1.30 -24.98 4.15
CA ASP A 181 -1.26 -26.39 3.80
C ASP A 181 0.08 -27.04 4.22
N ALA A 182 1.18 -26.33 3.99
CA ALA A 182 2.50 -26.80 4.41
C ALA A 182 2.68 -26.80 5.94
N LEU A 183 2.11 -25.79 6.63
CA LEU A 183 2.12 -25.69 8.09
C LEU A 183 1.31 -26.82 8.74
N ALA A 184 0.11 -27.10 8.22
CA ALA A 184 -0.73 -28.21 8.68
C ALA A 184 -0.07 -29.58 8.50
N ALA A 185 0.73 -29.73 7.46
CA ALA A 185 1.50 -30.96 7.16
C ALA A 185 2.84 -31.04 7.91
N GLY A 186 3.20 -30.05 8.75
CA GLY A 186 4.49 -30.00 9.44
C GLY A 186 5.70 -29.85 8.52
N ARG A 187 5.51 -29.36 7.29
CA ARG A 187 6.56 -29.25 6.26
C ARG A 187 7.21 -27.87 6.17
N VAL A 188 6.72 -26.90 6.93
CA VAL A 188 7.29 -25.54 6.95
C VAL A 188 8.48 -25.48 7.88
N ILE A 189 9.61 -25.00 7.37
CA ILE A 189 10.77 -24.63 8.16
C ILE A 189 10.82 -23.10 8.21
N PRO A 190 10.43 -22.47 9.33
CA PRO A 190 10.48 -21.03 9.47
C PRO A 190 11.92 -20.50 9.36
N GLN A 191 12.15 -19.52 8.52
CA GLN A 191 13.46 -18.93 8.29
C GLN A 191 13.56 -17.61 9.04
N PRO A 192 14.49 -17.45 10.02
CA PRO A 192 14.74 -16.17 10.64
C PRO A 192 15.14 -15.11 9.62
N GLN A 193 14.74 -13.87 9.87
CA GLN A 193 15.14 -12.74 9.03
C GLN A 193 16.53 -12.24 9.42
N ASP A 194 17.36 -11.89 8.43
CA ASP A 194 18.62 -11.19 8.66
C ASP A 194 18.33 -9.68 8.89
N ASN A 195 18.44 -9.26 10.15
CA ASN A 195 18.19 -7.87 10.54
C ASN A 195 19.17 -6.87 9.92
N ALA A 196 20.36 -7.28 9.50
CA ALA A 196 21.33 -6.41 8.85
C ALA A 196 20.86 -5.98 7.44
N GLN A 197 19.98 -6.76 6.80
CA GLN A 197 19.40 -6.45 5.48
C GLN A 197 18.03 -5.76 5.59
N ALA A 198 17.53 -5.50 6.79
CA ALA A 198 16.22 -4.92 6.97
C ALA A 198 16.18 -3.46 6.52
N THR A 199 15.14 -3.11 5.76
CA THR A 199 14.76 -1.73 5.46
C THR A 199 13.33 -1.47 5.90
N TYR A 200 12.98 -0.19 6.06
CA TYR A 200 11.67 0.19 6.61
C TYR A 200 10.85 0.99 5.62
N ALA A 201 9.58 0.65 5.55
CA ALA A 201 8.55 1.33 4.77
C ALA A 201 7.58 2.04 5.73
N SER A 202 7.87 3.30 6.05
CA SER A 202 7.06 4.08 6.97
C SER A 202 5.62 4.22 6.48
N MET A 203 4.70 4.48 7.42
CA MET A 203 3.35 4.90 7.07
C MET A 203 3.42 6.20 6.27
N LEU A 204 2.73 6.23 5.14
CA LEU A 204 2.68 7.42 4.28
C LEU A 204 2.02 8.59 5.02
N LYS A 205 2.51 9.79 4.73
CA LYS A 205 1.97 11.07 5.20
C LYS A 205 1.62 11.95 4.01
N LYS A 206 0.83 12.99 4.23
CA LYS A 206 0.44 13.92 3.17
C LYS A 206 1.66 14.57 2.49
N GLU A 207 2.65 14.90 3.30
CA GLU A 207 3.90 15.55 2.89
C GLU A 207 4.74 14.69 1.95
N ASP A 208 4.67 13.35 2.09
CA ASP A 208 5.38 12.40 1.23
C ASP A 208 4.95 12.52 -0.24
N GLY A 209 3.76 13.05 -0.51
CA GLY A 209 3.29 13.31 -1.87
C GLY A 209 3.92 14.53 -2.54
N ARG A 210 4.63 15.40 -1.82
CA ARG A 210 5.22 16.60 -2.41
C ARG A 210 6.34 16.25 -3.38
N ILE A 211 6.23 16.74 -4.62
CA ILE A 211 7.24 16.53 -5.65
C ILE A 211 8.45 17.42 -5.35
N ASP A 212 9.62 16.79 -5.30
CA ASP A 212 10.92 17.46 -5.28
C ASP A 212 11.48 17.49 -6.72
N TRP A 213 11.34 18.63 -7.38
CA TRP A 213 11.78 18.82 -8.76
C TRP A 213 13.30 18.77 -8.93
N THR A 214 14.10 18.83 -7.85
CA THR A 214 15.56 18.68 -7.93
C THR A 214 16.01 17.25 -8.21
N ARG A 215 15.12 16.27 -8.06
CA ARG A 215 15.38 14.88 -8.41
C ARG A 215 15.36 14.66 -9.93
N SER A 216 15.85 13.48 -10.37
CA SER A 216 15.75 13.11 -11.78
C SER A 216 14.30 12.84 -12.22
N ALA A 217 14.02 13.03 -13.51
CA ALA A 217 12.71 12.74 -14.09
C ALA A 217 12.25 11.30 -13.82
N ALA A 218 13.17 10.32 -13.84
CA ALA A 218 12.88 8.94 -13.53
C ALA A 218 12.45 8.75 -12.05
N GLN A 219 13.15 9.41 -11.12
CA GLN A 219 12.77 9.36 -9.69
C GLN A 219 11.43 10.02 -9.43
N ILE A 220 11.14 11.15 -10.09
CA ILE A 220 9.85 11.83 -9.95
C ILE A 220 8.73 10.99 -10.60
N HIS A 221 8.97 10.34 -11.72
CA HIS A 221 8.03 9.39 -12.31
C HIS A 221 7.70 8.24 -11.35
N ASN A 222 8.71 7.64 -10.71
CA ASN A 222 8.50 6.63 -9.68
C ASN A 222 7.69 7.17 -8.51
N HIS A 223 7.97 8.41 -8.08
CA HIS A 223 7.20 9.08 -7.03
C HIS A 223 5.73 9.26 -7.43
N VAL A 224 5.45 9.74 -8.66
CA VAL A 224 4.09 9.93 -9.17
C VAL A 224 3.29 8.62 -9.17
N ARG A 225 3.86 7.52 -9.65
CA ARG A 225 3.18 6.24 -9.71
C ARG A 225 3.13 5.50 -8.36
N GLY A 226 4.12 5.71 -7.49
CA GLY A 226 4.23 5.08 -6.17
C GLY A 226 3.31 5.71 -5.13
N MET A 227 3.07 7.03 -5.19
CA MET A 227 2.24 7.73 -4.20
C MET A 227 0.73 7.61 -4.46
N GLN A 228 0.29 6.79 -5.41
CA GLN A 228 -1.12 6.55 -5.68
C GLN A 228 -1.71 5.47 -4.79
N PRO A 229 -3.02 5.55 -4.44
CA PRO A 229 -3.94 6.68 -4.68
C PRO A 229 -3.81 7.81 -3.65
N TRP A 230 -3.07 7.57 -2.58
CA TRP A 230 -2.85 8.50 -1.48
C TRP A 230 -1.39 8.39 -1.01
N PRO A 231 -0.74 9.52 -0.72
CA PRO A 231 -1.26 10.91 -0.70
C PRO A 231 -1.50 11.53 -2.09
N GLY A 232 -1.05 10.89 -3.17
CA GLY A 232 -0.97 11.44 -4.51
C GLY A 232 0.22 12.41 -4.64
N ALA A 233 1.00 12.29 -5.73
CA ALA A 233 2.10 13.21 -5.97
C ALA A 233 1.56 14.61 -6.32
N TYR A 234 2.10 15.66 -5.72
CA TYR A 234 1.64 17.02 -5.96
C TYR A 234 2.78 18.04 -5.93
N SER A 235 2.56 19.13 -6.64
CA SER A 235 3.39 20.34 -6.58
C SER A 235 2.51 21.55 -6.25
N ILE A 236 3.11 22.70 -6.03
CA ILE A 236 2.38 23.96 -5.86
C ILE A 236 2.38 24.71 -7.19
N PHE A 237 1.21 25.12 -7.63
CA PHE A 237 1.02 25.95 -8.80
C PHE A 237 0.16 27.15 -8.44
N ARG A 238 0.72 28.35 -8.57
CA ARG A 238 0.07 29.63 -8.22
C ARG A 238 -0.64 29.60 -6.84
N GLY A 239 0.06 29.06 -5.83
CA GLY A 239 -0.42 29.00 -4.44
C GLY A 239 -1.37 27.86 -4.10
N ALA A 240 -1.76 27.02 -5.06
CA ALA A 240 -2.65 25.88 -4.82
C ALA A 240 -1.98 24.54 -5.18
N ALA A 241 -2.46 23.43 -4.59
CA ALA A 241 -1.92 22.11 -4.90
C ALA A 241 -2.35 21.65 -6.28
N LEU A 242 -1.38 21.26 -7.11
CA LEU A 242 -1.56 20.61 -8.39
C LEU A 242 -1.08 19.16 -8.26
N HIS A 243 -2.01 18.22 -8.20
CA HIS A 243 -1.68 16.79 -8.24
C HIS A 243 -1.29 16.36 -9.64
N VAL A 244 -0.25 15.54 -9.72
CA VAL A 244 0.21 14.88 -10.96
C VAL A 244 -0.14 13.38 -10.83
N TRP A 245 -1.07 12.91 -11.67
CA TRP A 245 -1.54 11.53 -11.64
C TRP A 245 -0.84 10.63 -12.65
N ARG A 246 -0.44 11.21 -13.79
CA ARG A 246 0.33 10.51 -14.82
C ARG A 246 1.36 11.45 -15.41
N ALA A 247 2.56 10.95 -15.58
CA ALA A 247 3.67 11.67 -16.17
C ALA A 247 4.60 10.68 -16.87
N ARG A 248 5.50 11.20 -17.71
CA ARG A 248 6.49 10.41 -18.42
C ARG A 248 7.86 11.12 -18.38
N PRO A 249 8.95 10.42 -18.02
CA PRO A 249 10.28 10.99 -18.12
C PRO A 249 10.66 11.19 -19.60
N VAL A 250 11.31 12.30 -19.88
CA VAL A 250 11.79 12.66 -21.22
C VAL A 250 13.24 13.15 -21.10
N GLU A 251 14.08 12.72 -22.00
CA GLU A 251 15.38 13.35 -22.18
C GLU A 251 15.18 14.72 -22.79
N ALA A 252 15.35 15.76 -22.00
CA ALA A 252 15.20 17.14 -22.43
C ALA A 252 16.44 17.95 -22.06
N GLY A 253 16.68 19.02 -22.85
CA GLY A 253 17.87 19.87 -22.74
C GLY A 253 18.10 20.45 -21.34
N ALA A 254 19.36 20.48 -20.95
CA ALA A 254 19.81 21.18 -19.77
C ALA A 254 19.64 22.70 -19.91
N GLY A 255 19.54 23.40 -18.77
CA GLY A 255 19.55 24.86 -18.75
C GLY A 255 18.36 25.54 -18.13
N HIS A 256 17.34 24.77 -17.72
CA HIS A 256 16.19 25.29 -16.99
C HIS A 256 16.27 24.92 -15.49
N PRO A 257 15.89 25.82 -14.60
CA PRO A 257 15.84 25.49 -13.18
C PRO A 257 14.79 24.40 -12.91
N PRO A 258 15.03 23.48 -11.92
CA PRO A 258 14.07 22.47 -11.55
C PRO A 258 12.69 23.04 -11.20
N GLY A 259 11.63 22.44 -11.74
CA GLY A 259 10.26 22.92 -11.61
C GLY A 259 9.81 23.90 -12.68
N ALA A 260 10.70 24.41 -13.53
CA ALA A 260 10.34 25.33 -14.61
C ALA A 260 9.58 24.60 -15.74
N LEU A 261 8.54 25.25 -16.26
CA LEU A 261 7.84 24.81 -17.48
C LEU A 261 8.72 25.10 -18.70
N VAL A 262 9.27 24.04 -19.28
CA VAL A 262 10.15 24.09 -20.47
C VAL A 262 9.33 24.18 -21.76
N ARG A 263 8.15 23.60 -21.75
CA ARG A 263 7.23 23.52 -22.88
C ARG A 263 5.80 23.47 -22.38
N ILE A 264 4.90 24.13 -23.13
CA ILE A 264 3.49 24.22 -22.74
C ILE A 264 2.64 23.08 -23.34
N LYS A 265 2.98 22.60 -24.55
CA LYS A 265 2.18 21.62 -25.31
C LYS A 265 3.06 20.52 -25.90
N PRO A 266 3.01 19.29 -25.35
CA PRO A 266 2.48 18.93 -24.03
C PRO A 266 3.28 19.59 -22.91
N PRO A 267 2.69 19.80 -21.72
CA PRO A 267 3.39 20.43 -20.61
C PRO A 267 4.60 19.62 -20.18
N LEU A 268 5.78 20.24 -20.20
CA LEU A 268 7.06 19.63 -19.86
C LEU A 268 7.72 20.44 -18.76
N VAL A 269 8.09 19.80 -17.66
CA VAL A 269 8.66 20.43 -16.47
C VAL A 269 10.11 19.97 -16.32
N ALA A 270 11.03 20.91 -16.15
CA ALA A 270 12.44 20.62 -15.89
C ALA A 270 12.61 19.90 -14.55
N CYS A 271 13.47 18.91 -14.52
CA CYS A 271 13.88 18.16 -13.33
C CYS A 271 15.37 18.41 -13.05
N GLY A 272 15.88 17.92 -11.92
CA GLY A 272 17.33 17.99 -11.66
C GLY A 272 18.14 17.28 -12.73
N VAL A 273 17.60 16.19 -13.30
CA VAL A 273 18.14 15.50 -14.49
C VAL A 273 16.97 15.13 -15.39
N GLY A 274 17.01 15.57 -16.66
CA GLY A 274 15.94 15.35 -17.63
C GLY A 274 14.72 16.26 -17.37
N ALA A 275 13.59 15.89 -17.93
CA ALA A 275 12.34 16.60 -17.76
C ALA A 275 11.16 15.62 -17.64
N LEU A 276 10.07 16.07 -17.05
CA LEU A 276 8.86 15.29 -16.84
C LEU A 276 7.72 15.85 -17.70
N GLU A 277 7.23 15.06 -18.64
CA GLU A 277 6.01 15.38 -19.38
C GLU A 277 4.80 15.06 -18.51
N LEU A 278 3.98 16.07 -18.24
CA LEU A 278 2.73 15.89 -17.49
C LEU A 278 1.65 15.37 -18.44
N ILE A 279 0.97 14.28 -18.07
CA ILE A 279 -0.07 13.65 -18.89
C ILE A 279 -1.45 13.89 -18.28
N GLU A 280 -1.60 13.66 -16.97
CA GLU A 280 -2.86 13.84 -16.25
C GLU A 280 -2.62 14.56 -14.94
N VAL A 281 -3.38 15.63 -14.71
CA VAL A 281 -3.26 16.49 -13.54
C VAL A 281 -4.60 16.77 -12.89
N GLN A 282 -4.56 17.28 -11.67
CA GLN A 282 -5.75 17.69 -10.93
C GLN A 282 -5.42 18.87 -10.02
N MET A 283 -6.03 20.00 -10.29
CA MET A 283 -5.99 21.13 -9.36
C MET A 283 -6.83 20.84 -8.12
N GLU A 284 -6.40 21.30 -6.98
CA GLU A 284 -7.15 21.18 -5.73
C GLU A 284 -8.60 21.62 -5.89
N GLY A 285 -9.54 20.78 -5.41
CA GLY A 285 -10.98 21.04 -5.54
C GLY A 285 -11.59 20.83 -6.94
N ARG A 286 -10.79 20.46 -7.95
CA ARG A 286 -11.25 20.23 -9.33
C ARG A 286 -11.23 18.74 -9.69
N LYS A 287 -11.74 18.40 -10.87
CA LYS A 287 -11.65 17.04 -11.43
C LYS A 287 -10.29 16.82 -12.09
N ARG A 288 -9.87 15.56 -12.20
CA ARG A 288 -8.75 15.16 -13.03
C ARG A 288 -9.01 15.50 -14.48
N MET A 289 -7.97 15.90 -15.21
CA MET A 289 -8.04 16.25 -16.62
C MET A 289 -6.70 16.04 -17.32
N PRO A 290 -6.67 15.94 -18.67
CA PRO A 290 -5.44 15.96 -19.44
C PRO A 290 -4.62 17.23 -19.12
N ALA A 291 -3.31 17.07 -18.95
CA ALA A 291 -2.43 18.19 -18.61
C ALA A 291 -2.39 19.24 -19.72
N ALA A 292 -2.55 18.87 -21.00
CA ALA A 292 -2.63 19.79 -22.11
C ALA A 292 -3.85 20.72 -22.03
N ASP A 293 -5.02 20.17 -21.64
CA ASP A 293 -6.24 20.96 -21.46
C ASP A 293 -6.11 21.90 -20.26
N PHE A 294 -5.51 21.39 -19.18
CA PHE A 294 -5.20 22.21 -18.00
C PHE A 294 -4.30 23.39 -18.35
N ALA A 295 -3.20 23.14 -19.10
CA ALA A 295 -2.26 24.18 -19.53
C ALA A 295 -2.92 25.26 -20.38
N ASN A 296 -3.82 24.88 -21.31
CA ASN A 296 -4.61 25.82 -22.10
C ASN A 296 -5.53 26.66 -21.21
N GLY A 297 -6.30 26.02 -20.33
CA GLY A 297 -7.26 26.71 -19.47
C GLY A 297 -6.59 27.62 -18.44
N GLN A 298 -5.41 27.29 -17.96
CA GLN A 298 -4.63 28.09 -17.02
C GLN A 298 -3.68 29.09 -17.70
N ARG A 299 -3.59 29.07 -19.03
CA ARG A 299 -2.66 29.93 -19.79
C ARG A 299 -1.22 29.81 -19.23
N PHE A 300 -0.69 28.60 -19.25
CA PHE A 300 0.69 28.34 -18.84
C PHE A 300 1.66 29.25 -19.59
N VAL A 301 2.69 29.70 -18.86
CA VAL A 301 3.76 30.53 -19.42
C VAL A 301 5.06 29.77 -19.32
N GLU A 302 5.90 29.82 -20.37
CA GLU A 302 7.23 29.23 -20.33
C GLU A 302 8.06 29.87 -19.20
N ASN A 303 8.88 29.05 -18.55
CA ASN A 303 9.68 29.37 -17.37
C ASN A 303 8.87 29.65 -16.09
N GLU A 304 7.55 29.49 -16.09
CA GLU A 304 6.77 29.47 -14.85
C GLU A 304 7.22 28.28 -13.99
N ILE A 305 7.46 28.52 -12.69
CA ILE A 305 8.05 27.51 -11.79
C ILE A 305 6.97 26.86 -10.93
N LEU A 306 6.87 25.54 -11.02
CA LEU A 306 6.09 24.69 -10.11
C LEU A 306 6.86 24.46 -8.81
N GLY A 307 6.17 24.48 -7.67
CA GLY A 307 6.77 24.22 -6.36
C GLY A 307 7.19 25.47 -5.57
N CYS A 308 7.20 26.65 -6.18
CA CYS A 308 7.34 27.89 -5.44
C CYS A 308 6.07 28.16 -4.62
N VAL A 309 6.24 28.29 -3.32
CA VAL A 309 5.23 28.98 -2.47
C VAL A 309 5.34 30.43 -2.85
N GLY A 310 4.32 31.03 -3.46
CA GLY A 310 4.32 32.45 -3.78
C GLY A 310 4.72 33.24 -2.57
N ILE A 311 5.65 34.19 -2.79
CA ILE A 311 6.06 35.20 -1.80
C ILE A 311 4.89 36.12 -1.52
#